data_b494943edb0ab5ee0bf425340fb9c7a4
#
_entry.id   b494943edb0ab5ee0bf425340fb9c7a4
#
_cell.length_a   1.000
_cell.length_b   1.000
_cell.length_c   1.000
_cell.angle_alpha   90.00
_cell.angle_beta   90.00
_cell.angle_gamma   90.00
#
_symmetry.space_group_name_H-M   'P 1'
#
loop_
_entity.id
_entity.type
_entity.pdbx_description
1 polymer ?
#
loop_
_entity_poly.entity_id
_entity_poly.type
_entity_poly.pdbx_seq_one_letter_code
_entity_poly.pdbx_strand_id
1 'polypeptide(L)'
;ELYRPIGGYVFVHGGIQPDVPLGAQGLRELLWLREPFLTGRDWRHPFTAVHGHTIRGPEVLPHRIAIDSGAYRTGVLTAVQLAGTELRFHSVGNEARSKAFARLPGSAQKRRFSEPRRLPSPKG
;
A
#
# COMPACT_ATOMS: atom_id res chain seq x y z
N GLU A 1 6.85 -1.12 -15.96
CA GLU A 1 5.56 -1.55 -15.44
C GLU A 1 5.07 -0.52 -14.44
N LEU A 2 3.83 -0.03 -14.63
CA LEU A 2 3.28 1.07 -13.83
C LEU A 2 2.54 0.59 -12.57
N TYR A 3 2.04 -0.61 -12.60
CA TYR A 3 1.43 -1.32 -11.47
C TYR A 3 1.55 -2.82 -11.66
N ARG A 4 1.49 -3.56 -10.56
CA ARG A 4 1.54 -5.03 -10.60
C ARG A 4 0.47 -5.65 -9.71
N PRO A 5 -0.49 -6.38 -10.27
CA PRO A 5 -1.42 -7.22 -9.50
C PRO A 5 -0.72 -8.51 -9.05
N ILE A 6 -0.85 -8.85 -7.77
CA ILE A 6 -0.41 -10.14 -7.22
C ILE A 6 -1.43 -10.57 -6.15
N GLY A 7 -2.14 -11.66 -6.42
CA GLY A 7 -3.20 -12.12 -5.54
C GLY A 7 -4.29 -11.07 -5.38
N GLY A 8 -4.65 -10.72 -4.16
CA GLY A 8 -5.61 -9.66 -3.84
C GLY A 8 -5.01 -8.27 -3.69
N TYR A 9 -3.75 -8.07 -4.08
CA TYR A 9 -3.02 -6.81 -3.95
C TYR A 9 -2.67 -6.22 -5.30
N VAL A 10 -2.58 -4.89 -5.36
CA VAL A 10 -2.03 -4.17 -6.51
C VAL A 10 -0.92 -3.26 -6.01
N PHE A 11 0.29 -3.47 -6.51
CA PHE A 11 1.45 -2.66 -6.20
C PHE A 11 1.54 -1.50 -7.16
N VAL A 12 1.69 -0.28 -6.65
CA VAL A 12 1.75 0.96 -7.42
C VAL A 12 2.65 1.96 -6.71
N HIS A 13 3.28 2.88 -7.45
CA HIS A 13 4.13 3.89 -6.81
C HIS A 13 3.32 4.98 -6.11
N GLY A 14 2.44 5.68 -6.82
CA GLY A 14 1.67 6.82 -6.30
C GLY A 14 0.32 6.42 -5.72
N GLY A 15 -0.65 6.20 -6.56
CA GLY A 15 -2.00 5.87 -6.14
C GLY A 15 -2.89 5.35 -7.26
N ILE A 16 -4.14 5.09 -6.92
CA ILE A 16 -5.16 4.56 -7.83
C ILE A 16 -6.44 5.36 -7.62
N GLN A 17 -7.03 5.89 -8.69
CA GLN A 17 -8.34 6.54 -8.63
C GLN A 17 -9.39 5.52 -8.15
N PRO A 18 -10.16 5.85 -7.09
CA PRO A 18 -11.05 4.89 -6.44
C PRO A 18 -12.17 4.35 -7.32
N ASP A 19 -12.63 5.13 -8.29
CA ASP A 19 -13.79 4.87 -9.14
C ASP A 19 -13.45 4.61 -10.62
N VAL A 20 -12.17 4.65 -10.98
CA VAL A 20 -11.69 4.40 -12.35
C VAL A 20 -11.15 2.99 -12.46
N PRO A 21 -11.58 2.15 -13.42
CA PRO A 21 -11.05 0.80 -13.60
C PRO A 21 -9.52 0.78 -13.69
N LEU A 22 -8.88 -0.23 -13.13
CA LEU A 22 -7.41 -0.30 -13.04
C LEU A 22 -6.72 -0.15 -14.40
N GLY A 23 -7.25 -0.79 -15.44
CA GLY A 23 -6.70 -0.70 -16.80
C GLY A 23 -6.91 0.66 -17.49
N ALA A 24 -7.74 1.54 -16.93
CA ALA A 24 -8.01 2.89 -17.43
C ALA A 24 -7.31 4.00 -16.61
N GLN A 25 -6.51 3.63 -15.61
CA GLN A 25 -5.73 4.57 -14.82
C GLN A 25 -4.68 5.28 -15.68
N GLY A 26 -4.54 6.58 -15.51
CA GLY A 26 -3.54 7.37 -16.20
C GLY A 26 -2.15 7.25 -15.55
N LEU A 27 -1.12 7.58 -16.33
CA LEU A 27 0.27 7.60 -15.87
C LEU A 27 0.46 8.53 -14.68
N ARG A 28 -0.18 9.69 -14.72
CA ARG A 28 -0.07 10.70 -13.68
C ARG A 28 -0.64 10.21 -12.35
N GLU A 29 -1.78 9.53 -12.39
CA GLU A 29 -2.41 8.97 -11.21
C GLU A 29 -1.53 7.88 -10.59
N LEU A 30 -1.08 6.94 -11.39
CA LEU A 30 -0.27 5.81 -10.93
C LEU A 30 1.07 6.26 -10.32
N LEU A 31 1.61 7.39 -10.74
CA LEU A 31 2.90 7.90 -10.25
C LEU A 31 2.77 8.97 -9.15
N TRP A 32 1.71 9.79 -9.16
CA TRP A 32 1.67 11.02 -8.37
C TRP A 32 0.41 11.21 -7.52
N LEU A 33 -0.62 10.39 -7.69
CA LEU A 33 -1.89 10.58 -7.00
C LEU A 33 -1.73 10.52 -5.48
N ARG A 34 -2.33 11.49 -4.82
CA ARG A 34 -2.50 11.52 -3.36
C ARG A 34 -3.97 11.38 -3.00
N GLU A 35 -4.73 12.44 -3.09
CA GLU A 35 -6.19 12.39 -2.87
C GLU A 35 -6.96 12.21 -4.20
N PRO A 36 -8.10 11.52 -4.18
CA PRO A 36 -8.86 10.95 -3.04
C PRO A 36 -8.37 9.56 -2.58
N PHE A 37 -7.30 9.04 -3.18
CA PHE A 37 -6.76 7.71 -2.87
C PHE A 37 -6.37 7.53 -1.40
N LEU A 38 -5.71 8.51 -0.80
CA LEU A 38 -5.20 8.40 0.57
C LEU A 38 -6.31 8.27 1.61
N THR A 39 -7.42 8.98 1.42
CA THR A 39 -8.58 8.90 2.31
C THR A 39 -9.46 7.68 2.05
N GLY A 40 -9.39 7.09 0.87
CA GLY A 40 -10.14 5.90 0.47
C GLY A 40 -11.63 6.12 0.29
N ARG A 41 -12.07 7.37 0.15
CA ARG A 41 -13.46 7.67 -0.17
C ARG A 41 -13.84 7.05 -1.50
N ASP A 42 -15.01 6.41 -1.53
CA ASP A 42 -15.60 5.79 -2.73
C ASP A 42 -14.75 4.67 -3.37
N TRP A 43 -13.90 3.99 -2.57
CA TRP A 43 -13.10 2.87 -3.05
C TRP A 43 -13.96 1.75 -3.62
N ARG A 44 -13.85 1.50 -4.92
CA ARG A 44 -14.67 0.54 -5.67
C ARG A 44 -13.91 -0.67 -6.22
N HIS A 45 -12.63 -0.77 -5.88
CA HIS A 45 -11.81 -1.88 -6.36
C HIS A 45 -11.88 -3.09 -5.42
N PRO A 46 -11.81 -4.33 -5.97
CA PRO A 46 -11.86 -5.56 -5.19
C PRO A 46 -10.49 -5.97 -4.60
N PHE A 47 -9.49 -5.09 -4.64
CA PHE A 47 -8.14 -5.34 -4.17
C PHE A 47 -7.68 -4.28 -3.16
N THR A 48 -6.59 -4.58 -2.47
CA THR A 48 -5.89 -3.63 -1.60
C THR A 48 -4.65 -3.09 -2.33
N ALA A 49 -4.49 -1.78 -2.40
CA ALA A 49 -3.30 -1.17 -3.00
C ALA A 49 -2.13 -1.16 -2.02
N VAL A 50 -0.92 -1.48 -2.50
CA VAL A 50 0.33 -1.31 -1.76
C VAL A 50 1.14 -0.22 -2.45
N HIS A 51 1.49 0.84 -1.73
CA HIS A 51 2.04 2.04 -2.36
C HIS A 51 3.13 2.76 -1.55
N GLY A 52 3.84 3.64 -2.24
CA GLY A 52 4.84 4.57 -1.70
C GLY A 52 4.46 6.03 -1.97
N HIS A 53 5.43 6.82 -2.44
CA HIS A 53 5.34 8.22 -2.88
C HIS A 53 4.94 9.23 -1.79
N THR A 54 3.89 8.98 -1.05
CA THR A 54 3.48 9.84 0.07
C THR A 54 4.00 9.24 1.37
N ILE A 55 4.86 9.98 2.08
CA ILE A 55 5.48 9.52 3.33
C ILE A 55 4.42 9.38 4.41
N ARG A 56 3.88 8.18 4.55
CA ARG A 56 2.87 7.78 5.54
C ARG A 56 3.11 6.40 6.13
N GLY A 57 4.13 5.70 5.66
CA GLY A 57 4.40 4.34 6.07
C GLY A 57 5.11 4.20 7.40
N PRO A 58 4.93 3.06 8.05
CA PRO A 58 3.96 2.04 7.70
C PRO A 58 2.54 2.38 8.16
N GLU A 59 1.57 2.32 7.26
CA GLU A 59 0.16 2.56 7.58
C GLU A 59 -0.71 1.53 6.86
N VAL A 60 -1.74 1.03 7.53
CA VAL A 60 -2.70 0.07 6.98
C VAL A 60 -4.11 0.63 7.11
N LEU A 61 -4.77 0.78 5.97
CA LEU A 61 -6.20 1.08 5.88
C LEU A 61 -6.91 -0.05 5.10
N PRO A 62 -8.23 -0.15 5.16
CA PRO A 62 -8.96 -1.23 4.48
C PRO A 62 -8.67 -1.35 2.99
N HIS A 63 -8.40 -0.24 2.30
CA HIS A 63 -8.18 -0.16 0.86
C HIS A 63 -6.72 -0.05 0.44
N ARG A 64 -5.78 0.25 1.38
CA ARG A 64 -4.38 0.45 1.04
C ARG A 64 -3.40 0.15 2.17
N ILE A 65 -2.18 -0.15 1.80
CA ILE A 65 -1.02 -0.32 2.68
C ILE A 65 0.05 0.66 2.21
N ALA A 66 0.43 1.63 3.05
CA ALA A 66 1.53 2.55 2.76
C ALA A 66 2.83 2.02 3.36
N ILE A 67 3.90 2.00 2.55
CA ILE A 67 5.21 1.51 2.97
C ILE A 67 6.32 2.56 2.85
N ASP A 68 6.02 3.76 2.39
CA ASP A 68 7.00 4.84 2.27
C ASP A 68 7.25 5.49 3.62
N SER A 69 8.37 5.20 4.22
CA SER A 69 8.87 5.82 5.44
C SER A 69 9.80 7.01 5.19
N GLY A 70 9.94 7.43 3.93
CA GLY A 70 10.77 8.57 3.54
C GLY A 70 12.26 8.32 3.77
N ALA A 71 12.78 7.17 3.33
CA ALA A 71 14.13 6.69 3.63
C ALA A 71 15.21 7.72 3.28
N TYR A 72 15.07 8.45 2.17
CA TYR A 72 16.00 9.50 1.75
C TYR A 72 16.15 10.64 2.78
N ARG A 73 15.12 10.85 3.61
CA ARG A 73 15.05 11.92 4.61
C ARG A 73 15.14 11.41 6.04
N THR A 74 14.52 10.27 6.30
CA THR A 74 14.45 9.68 7.65
C THR A 74 15.59 8.71 7.93
N GLY A 75 16.23 8.15 6.90
CA GLY A 75 17.19 7.06 7.00
C GLY A 75 16.55 5.71 7.35
N VAL A 76 15.23 5.60 7.29
CA VAL A 76 14.49 4.35 7.58
C VAL A 76 13.81 3.85 6.31
N LEU A 77 14.15 2.63 5.90
CA LEU A 77 13.50 1.91 4.81
C LEU A 77 12.54 0.88 5.37
N THR A 78 11.31 0.87 4.87
CA THR A 78 10.28 -0.08 5.28
C THR A 78 9.90 -1.01 4.14
N ALA A 79 9.76 -2.29 4.45
CA ALA A 79 9.20 -3.30 3.57
C ALA A 79 7.97 -3.93 4.22
N VAL A 80 7.06 -4.46 3.42
CA VAL A 80 5.93 -5.28 3.88
C VAL A 80 6.06 -6.70 3.35
N GLN A 81 5.91 -7.66 4.23
CA GLN A 81 5.75 -9.07 3.90
C GLN A 81 4.26 -9.39 3.90
N LEU A 82 3.77 -9.94 2.80
CA LEU A 82 2.38 -10.33 2.62
C LEU A 82 2.29 -11.84 2.43
N ALA A 83 1.45 -12.50 3.21
CA ALA A 83 1.19 -13.94 3.13
C ALA A 83 -0.32 -14.17 3.28
N GLY A 84 -1.03 -14.29 2.13
CA GLY A 84 -2.49 -14.31 2.11
C GLY A 84 -3.07 -13.04 2.73
N THR A 85 -3.79 -13.16 3.84
CA THR A 85 -4.38 -12.05 4.58
C THR A 85 -3.51 -11.53 5.72
N GLU A 86 -2.35 -12.13 5.97
CA GLU A 86 -1.41 -11.71 6.99
C GLU A 86 -0.39 -10.73 6.42
N LEU A 87 -0.05 -9.72 7.19
CA LEU A 87 1.01 -8.78 6.83
C LEU A 87 1.97 -8.57 8.00
N ARG A 88 3.24 -8.31 7.67
CA ARG A 88 4.27 -7.93 8.62
C ARG A 88 5.15 -6.84 8.03
N PHE A 89 5.39 -5.79 8.79
CA PHE A 89 6.35 -4.76 8.40
C PHE A 89 7.76 -5.11 8.89
N HIS A 90 8.74 -4.80 8.05
CA HIS A 90 10.17 -4.88 8.36
C HIS A 90 10.77 -3.50 8.08
N SER A 91 11.54 -2.96 9.01
CA SER A 91 12.20 -1.67 8.84
C SER A 91 13.67 -1.80 9.18
N VAL A 92 14.51 -1.15 8.36
CA VAL A 92 15.96 -1.03 8.58
C VAL A 92 16.36 0.44 8.52
N GLY A 93 17.38 0.83 9.29
CA GLY A 93 17.88 2.21 9.31
C GLY A 93 18.51 2.58 10.62
N ASN A 94 18.67 3.89 10.89
CA ASN A 94 19.22 4.40 12.12
C ASN A 94 18.40 3.88 13.33
N GLU A 95 19.06 3.22 14.30
CA GLU A 95 18.42 2.56 15.45
C GLU A 95 17.48 3.48 16.26
N ALA A 96 17.85 4.74 16.44
CA ALA A 96 17.02 5.69 17.16
C ALA A 96 15.70 5.99 16.43
N ARG A 97 15.72 6.00 15.10
CA ARG A 97 14.55 6.23 14.23
C ARG A 97 13.74 4.94 14.03
N SER A 98 14.40 3.79 13.93
CA SER A 98 13.75 2.48 13.87
C SER A 98 12.93 2.21 15.12
N LYS A 99 13.41 2.57 16.32
CA LYS A 99 12.67 2.46 17.57
C LYS A 99 11.42 3.35 17.64
N ALA A 100 11.45 4.54 17.01
CA ALA A 100 10.29 5.41 16.92
C ALA A 100 9.17 4.81 16.06
N PHE A 101 9.51 4.08 15.00
CA PHE A 101 8.54 3.36 14.16
C PHE A 101 8.06 2.04 14.79
N ALA A 102 8.88 1.37 15.58
CA ALA A 102 8.49 0.15 16.31
C ALA A 102 7.45 0.38 17.41
N ARG A 103 7.20 1.63 17.80
CA ARG A 103 6.19 2.02 18.79
C ARG A 103 4.78 2.28 18.25
N LEU A 104 4.54 2.02 16.98
CA LEU A 104 3.16 1.98 16.47
C LEU A 104 2.39 0.90 17.21
N PRO A 105 1.19 1.19 17.73
CA PRO A 105 0.47 0.28 18.61
C PRO A 105 0.25 -1.07 17.93
N GLY A 106 0.42 -2.16 18.70
CA GLY A 106 0.39 -3.55 18.21
C GLY A 106 -0.90 -4.00 17.50
N SER A 107 -1.94 -3.16 17.47
CA SER A 107 -3.14 -3.37 16.67
C SER A 107 -2.91 -3.22 15.15
N ALA A 108 -1.83 -2.54 14.73
CA ALA A 108 -1.46 -2.42 13.32
C ALA A 108 -0.69 -3.64 12.79
N GLN A 109 -0.11 -4.47 13.69
CA GLN A 109 0.75 -5.59 13.32
C GLN A 109 0.02 -6.89 12.96
N LYS A 110 -1.27 -7.01 13.26
CA LYS A 110 -2.06 -8.22 12.98
C LYS A 110 -3.49 -7.87 12.63
N ARG A 111 -3.71 -7.24 11.48
CA ARG A 111 -5.06 -7.19 10.93
C ARG A 111 -5.21 -8.30 9.92
N ARG A 112 -6.15 -9.22 10.19
CA ARG A 112 -6.65 -10.14 9.16
C ARG A 112 -7.49 -9.31 8.20
N PHE A 113 -7.09 -9.28 6.94
CA PHE A 113 -7.93 -8.74 5.89
C PHE A 113 -8.86 -9.83 5.41
N SER A 114 -10.13 -9.51 5.21
CA SER A 114 -11.01 -10.35 4.41
C SER A 114 -10.40 -10.48 3.00
N GLU A 115 -10.26 -11.70 2.49
CA GLU A 115 -9.68 -11.94 1.17
C GLU A 115 -10.36 -11.03 0.14
N PRO A 116 -9.60 -10.17 -0.56
CA PRO A 116 -10.14 -9.48 -1.72
C PRO A 116 -10.52 -10.54 -2.75
N ARG A 117 -11.73 -10.45 -3.29
CA ARG A 117 -12.19 -11.37 -4.35
C ARG A 117 -11.15 -11.41 -5.46
N ARG A 118 -10.82 -12.62 -5.93
CA ARG A 118 -9.93 -12.83 -7.07
C ARG A 118 -10.38 -11.97 -8.23
N LEU A 119 -9.46 -11.19 -8.79
CA LEU A 119 -9.68 -10.52 -10.06
C LEU A 119 -9.97 -11.59 -11.12
N PRO A 120 -10.97 -11.39 -12.00
CA PRO A 120 -11.13 -12.26 -13.14
C PRO A 120 -9.85 -12.22 -13.99
N SER A 121 -9.36 -13.38 -14.39
CA SER A 121 -8.22 -13.48 -15.31
C SER A 121 -8.55 -12.68 -16.58
N PRO A 122 -7.61 -11.91 -17.14
CA PRO A 122 -7.83 -11.27 -18.42
C PRO A 122 -8.13 -12.37 -19.43
N LYS A 123 -9.30 -12.30 -20.07
CA LYS A 123 -9.60 -13.15 -21.23
C LYS A 123 -8.60 -12.76 -22.31
N GLY A 124 -7.80 -13.73 -22.71
CA GLY A 124 -6.88 -13.63 -23.83
C GLY A 124 -7.58 -13.29 -25.13
#